data_d3e0fd91fbce54a9e4c8962692793bf0
#
_entry.id   d3e0fd91fbce54a9e4c8962692793bf0
#
_cell.length_a   1.000
_cell.length_b   1.000
_cell.length_c   1.000
_cell.angle_alpha   90.00
_cell.angle_beta   90.00
_cell.angle_gamma   90.00
#
_symmetry.space_group_name_H-M   'P 1'
#
loop_
_entity.id
_entity.type
_entity.pdbx_description
1 polymer ?
#
loop_
_entity_poly.entity_id
_entity_poly.type
_entity_poly.pdbx_seq_one_letter_code
_entity_poly.pdbx_strand_id
1 'polypeptide(L)'
;MSKSQIDDSRANCRNLKNIIIVNSDTSKLLEYSIALNDKEIDFCINTINGRYPEKGYCTNEKCKEICYVLDENGTINKKEEKIEFNQGDVILIDKEEVYYWDGNCKIIMICTPAWYKEQCKLLEI
;
A
#
# COMPACT_ATOMS: atom_id res chain seq x y z
N MET A 1 -15.10 32.90 -6.01
CA MET A 1 -13.79 32.35 -6.03
C MET A 1 -13.06 32.79 -7.28
N SER A 2 -11.85 32.98 -7.18
CA SER A 2 -11.09 33.41 -8.33
C SER A 2 -11.03 32.33 -9.41
N LYS A 3 -10.78 32.75 -10.62
CA LYS A 3 -10.58 31.83 -11.71
C LYS A 3 -9.38 30.95 -11.46
N SER A 4 -8.41 31.42 -10.69
CA SER A 4 -7.25 30.63 -10.35
C SER A 4 -7.66 29.36 -9.61
N GLN A 5 -8.85 29.34 -9.06
CA GLN A 5 -9.31 28.15 -8.38
C GLN A 5 -9.71 27.03 -9.33
N ILE A 6 -10.01 27.39 -10.58
CA ILE A 6 -10.20 26.36 -11.59
C ILE A 6 -8.86 25.72 -11.86
N ASP A 7 -7.82 26.51 -11.92
CA ASP A 7 -6.46 26.01 -12.07
C ASP A 7 -6.00 25.35 -10.78
N ASP A 8 -6.45 25.88 -9.64
CA ASP A 8 -6.07 25.36 -8.33
C ASP A 8 -6.58 23.94 -8.12
N SER A 9 -7.72 23.59 -8.70
CA SER A 9 -8.20 22.22 -8.60
C SER A 9 -7.21 21.25 -9.26
N ARG A 10 -6.46 21.72 -10.24
CA ARG A 10 -5.42 20.92 -10.87
C ARG A 10 -4.10 20.97 -10.09
N ALA A 11 -3.92 22.00 -9.28
CA ALA A 11 -2.72 22.12 -8.46
C ALA A 11 -2.62 20.97 -7.44
N ASN A 12 -3.73 20.34 -7.12
CA ASN A 12 -3.75 19.20 -6.23
C ASN A 12 -3.51 17.87 -6.93
N CYS A 13 -3.41 17.91 -8.26
CA CYS A 13 -3.08 16.71 -9.01
C CYS A 13 -1.58 16.47 -8.98
N ARG A 14 -1.17 15.27 -8.56
CA ARG A 14 0.25 14.91 -8.49
C ARG A 14 0.63 14.17 -9.76
N ASN A 15 1.71 14.59 -10.39
CA ASN A 15 2.07 14.02 -11.67
C ASN A 15 3.04 12.84 -11.52
N LEU A 16 3.19 12.08 -12.60
CA LEU A 16 3.93 10.84 -12.62
C LEU A 16 5.45 10.99 -12.45
N LYS A 17 5.99 12.20 -12.55
CA LYS A 17 7.44 12.40 -12.51
C LYS A 17 8.07 12.02 -11.18
N ASN A 18 7.29 12.03 -10.11
CA ASN A 18 7.79 11.78 -8.77
C ASN A 18 7.34 10.43 -8.21
N ILE A 19 7.01 9.50 -9.10
CA ILE A 19 6.65 8.15 -8.68
C ILE A 19 7.92 7.32 -8.61
N ILE A 20 8.09 6.60 -7.49
CA ILE A 20 9.24 5.73 -7.29
C ILE A 20 8.78 4.29 -7.50
N ILE A 21 9.56 3.53 -8.25
CA ILE A 21 9.30 2.12 -8.50
C ILE A 21 10.25 1.30 -7.65
N VAL A 22 9.67 0.43 -6.80
CA VAL A 22 10.45 -0.48 -5.97
C VAL A 22 10.10 -1.90 -6.38
N ASN A 23 11.10 -2.63 -6.82
CA ASN A 23 10.93 -4.00 -7.29
C ASN A 23 11.56 -5.02 -6.36
N SER A 24 10.90 -6.16 -6.21
CA SER A 24 11.47 -7.36 -5.62
C SER A 24 11.08 -8.54 -6.52
N ASP A 25 11.47 -9.75 -6.16
CA ASP A 25 11.12 -10.92 -6.98
C ASP A 25 9.63 -11.19 -7.02
N THR A 26 8.89 -10.75 -6.02
CA THR A 26 7.46 -11.04 -5.89
C THR A 26 6.58 -9.80 -5.86
N SER A 27 7.16 -8.61 -6.03
CA SER A 27 6.38 -7.39 -5.87
C SER A 27 6.93 -6.25 -6.70
N LYS A 28 6.02 -5.44 -7.24
CA LYS A 28 6.36 -4.18 -7.88
C LYS A 28 5.51 -3.11 -7.24
N LEU A 29 6.17 -2.23 -6.51
CA LEU A 29 5.50 -1.11 -5.83
C LEU A 29 5.67 0.17 -6.63
N LEU A 30 4.57 0.85 -6.86
CA LEU A 30 4.58 2.23 -7.38
C LEU A 30 4.28 3.13 -6.18
N GLU A 31 5.30 3.84 -5.71
CA GLU A 31 5.18 4.70 -4.52
C GLU A 31 4.97 6.15 -4.91
N TYR A 32 3.92 6.74 -4.34
CA TYR A 32 3.53 8.12 -4.63
C TYR A 32 3.87 9.08 -3.50
N SER A 33 4.64 8.64 -2.52
CA SER A 33 4.96 9.42 -1.32
C SER A 33 5.58 10.77 -1.62
N ILE A 34 6.54 10.79 -2.54
CA ILE A 34 7.21 12.03 -2.92
C ILE A 34 6.26 12.94 -3.69
N ALA A 35 5.48 12.37 -4.61
CA ALA A 35 4.51 13.13 -5.39
C ALA A 35 3.46 13.77 -4.49
N LEU A 36 2.97 13.04 -3.50
CA LEU A 36 1.97 13.55 -2.57
C LEU A 36 2.54 14.56 -1.59
N ASN A 37 3.74 14.28 -1.10
CA ASN A 37 4.42 15.14 -0.12
C ASN A 37 3.50 15.51 1.04
N ASP A 38 2.88 14.52 1.64
CA ASP A 38 1.92 14.68 2.71
C ASP A 38 2.31 13.76 3.87
N LYS A 39 2.16 14.24 5.09
CA LYS A 39 2.54 13.45 6.27
C LYS A 39 1.40 12.64 6.85
N GLU A 40 0.19 12.96 6.47
CA GLU A 40 -1.01 12.33 7.05
C GLU A 40 -1.54 11.19 6.23
N ILE A 41 -1.22 11.13 4.93
CA ILE A 41 -1.77 10.12 4.05
C ILE A 41 -0.75 9.77 2.98
N ASP A 42 -0.71 8.49 2.60
CA ASP A 42 0.15 8.01 1.55
C ASP A 42 -0.61 7.06 0.64
N PHE A 43 -0.08 6.84 -0.54
CA PHE A 43 -0.72 6.04 -1.58
C PHE A 43 0.34 5.23 -2.32
N CYS A 44 0.06 3.95 -2.53
CA CYS A 44 0.89 3.15 -3.43
C CYS A 44 0.04 2.12 -4.16
N ILE A 45 0.59 1.61 -5.25
CA ILE A 45 -0.01 0.50 -5.98
C ILE A 45 0.99 -0.64 -5.93
N ASN A 46 0.57 -1.79 -5.44
CA ASN A 46 1.43 -2.96 -5.34
C ASN A 46 0.92 -4.06 -6.27
N THR A 47 1.78 -4.49 -7.18
CA THR A 47 1.52 -5.67 -8.00
C THR A 47 2.28 -6.81 -7.36
N ILE A 48 1.55 -7.79 -6.82
CA ILE A 48 2.10 -8.91 -6.10
C ILE A 48 2.03 -10.15 -7.00
N ASN A 49 3.13 -10.88 -7.06
CA ASN A 49 3.20 -12.12 -7.81
C ASN A 49 3.98 -13.12 -6.96
N GLY A 50 3.27 -13.74 -6.03
CA GLY A 50 3.84 -14.63 -5.04
C GLY A 50 3.67 -14.08 -3.63
N ARG A 51 4.66 -14.34 -2.78
CA ARG A 51 4.62 -13.94 -1.36
C ARG A 51 5.31 -12.59 -1.14
N TYR A 52 4.67 -11.74 -0.36
CA TYR A 52 5.24 -10.43 -0.03
C TYR A 52 4.94 -10.06 1.42
N PRO A 53 5.92 -9.83 2.30
CA PRO A 53 7.37 -9.98 2.04
C PRO A 53 7.72 -11.43 1.70
N GLU A 54 8.86 -11.61 1.07
CA GLU A 54 9.25 -12.93 0.58
C GLU A 54 9.52 -13.92 1.71
N LYS A 55 9.89 -13.43 2.87
CA LYS A 55 10.11 -14.23 4.06
C LYS A 55 9.53 -13.53 5.28
N GLY A 56 9.13 -14.31 6.27
CA GLY A 56 8.65 -13.78 7.52
C GLY A 56 7.33 -13.04 7.39
N TYR A 57 7.14 -12.09 8.26
CA TYR A 57 5.93 -11.27 8.33
C TYR A 57 6.31 -9.81 8.38
N CYS A 58 5.39 -8.95 8.09
CA CYS A 58 5.59 -7.51 8.28
C CYS A 58 4.50 -6.95 9.20
N THR A 59 4.80 -5.79 9.76
CA THR A 59 3.83 -5.05 10.54
C THR A 59 4.12 -3.56 10.42
N ASN A 60 3.08 -2.77 10.50
CA ASN A 60 3.18 -1.32 10.58
C ASN A 60 2.82 -0.91 12.00
N GLU A 61 3.76 -0.32 12.72
CA GLU A 61 3.54 0.06 14.11
C GLU A 61 2.64 1.28 14.26
N LYS A 62 2.67 2.18 13.28
CA LYS A 62 1.96 3.45 13.33
C LYS A 62 0.93 3.62 12.24
N CYS A 63 1.10 2.97 11.11
CA CYS A 63 0.24 3.17 9.95
C CYS A 63 -0.92 2.18 9.93
N LYS A 64 -2.08 2.69 9.61
CA LYS A 64 -3.27 1.92 9.30
C LYS A 64 -3.46 1.98 7.80
N GLU A 65 -3.80 0.87 7.18
CA GLU A 65 -3.94 0.80 5.73
C GLU A 65 -5.32 0.35 5.31
N ILE A 66 -5.82 0.96 4.25
CA ILE A 66 -6.99 0.45 3.55
C ILE A 66 -6.52 0.03 2.17
N CYS A 67 -6.87 -1.19 1.76
CA CYS A 67 -6.38 -1.79 0.53
C CYS A 67 -7.54 -2.19 -0.35
N TYR A 68 -7.52 -1.72 -1.59
CA TYR A 68 -8.52 -2.08 -2.58
C TYR A 68 -7.91 -3.06 -3.57
N VAL A 69 -8.54 -4.21 -3.77
CA VAL A 69 -8.06 -5.21 -4.72
C VAL A 69 -8.51 -4.81 -6.12
N LEU A 70 -7.57 -4.28 -6.89
CA LEU A 70 -7.86 -3.77 -8.22
C LEU A 70 -8.00 -4.89 -9.25
N ASP A 71 -7.23 -5.98 -9.09
CA ASP A 71 -7.20 -7.04 -10.08
C ASP A 71 -6.82 -8.37 -9.43
N GLU A 72 -7.44 -9.44 -9.91
CA GLU A 72 -7.18 -10.83 -9.52
C GLU A 72 -7.44 -11.13 -8.05
N ASN A 73 -6.66 -12.02 -7.43
CA ASN A 73 -6.97 -12.52 -6.11
C ASN A 73 -5.73 -12.94 -5.35
N GLY A 74 -5.91 -13.18 -4.05
CA GLY A 74 -4.83 -13.60 -3.20
C GLY A 74 -5.31 -13.84 -1.78
N THR A 75 -4.36 -13.84 -0.86
CA THR A 75 -4.64 -14.02 0.56
C THR A 75 -3.80 -13.05 1.39
N ILE A 76 -4.37 -12.66 2.54
CA ILE A 76 -3.60 -12.07 3.62
C ILE A 76 -3.47 -13.16 4.68
N ASN A 77 -2.25 -13.39 5.12
CA ASN A 77 -1.94 -14.48 6.02
C ASN A 77 -1.42 -13.92 7.34
N LYS A 78 -2.15 -14.20 8.40
CA LYS A 78 -1.72 -13.95 9.77
C LYS A 78 -1.29 -15.29 10.35
N LYS A 79 -0.76 -15.30 11.57
CA LYS A 79 -0.29 -16.56 12.15
C LYS A 79 -1.37 -17.63 12.25
N GLU A 80 -2.59 -17.23 12.61
CA GLU A 80 -3.67 -18.15 12.88
C GLU A 80 -4.86 -17.97 11.94
N GLU A 81 -4.72 -17.10 10.94
CA GLU A 81 -5.83 -16.79 10.07
C GLU A 81 -5.34 -16.53 8.66
N LYS A 82 -6.09 -17.05 7.70
CA LYS A 82 -5.83 -16.82 6.29
C LYS A 82 -7.10 -16.22 5.70
N ILE A 83 -6.99 -15.02 5.18
CA ILE A 83 -8.11 -14.29 4.61
C ILE A 83 -7.98 -14.27 3.10
N GLU A 84 -8.93 -14.87 2.40
CA GLU A 84 -8.95 -14.84 0.95
C GLU A 84 -9.63 -13.58 0.46
N PHE A 85 -9.13 -13.02 -0.63
CA PHE A 85 -9.74 -11.85 -1.25
C PHE A 85 -9.76 -11.96 -2.75
N ASN A 86 -10.69 -11.23 -3.36
CA ASN A 86 -10.89 -11.18 -4.79
C ASN A 86 -10.98 -9.73 -5.26
N GLN A 87 -10.89 -9.54 -6.57
CA GLN A 87 -11.06 -8.23 -7.18
C GLN A 87 -12.32 -7.54 -6.64
N GLY A 88 -12.18 -6.28 -6.27
CA GLY A 88 -13.26 -5.49 -5.73
C GLY A 88 -13.37 -5.50 -4.21
N ASP A 89 -12.65 -6.38 -3.54
CA ASP A 89 -12.65 -6.43 -2.09
C ASP A 89 -11.84 -5.28 -1.49
N VAL A 90 -12.25 -4.87 -0.30
CA VAL A 90 -11.54 -3.86 0.49
C VAL A 90 -11.06 -4.52 1.77
N ILE A 91 -9.79 -4.32 2.08
CA ILE A 91 -9.16 -4.91 3.25
C ILE A 91 -8.65 -3.80 4.14
N LEU A 92 -9.01 -3.85 5.42
CA LEU A 92 -8.49 -2.92 6.41
C LEU A 92 -7.43 -3.62 7.23
N ILE A 93 -6.22 -3.06 7.22
CA ILE A 93 -5.12 -3.56 8.04
C ILE A 93 -4.85 -2.53 9.12
N ASP A 94 -5.10 -2.89 10.36
CA ASP A 94 -4.88 -1.99 11.47
C ASP A 94 -3.40 -1.96 11.83
N LYS A 95 -3.00 -0.92 12.55
CA LYS A 95 -1.63 -0.84 13.04
C LYS A 95 -1.34 -2.03 13.95
N GLU A 96 -0.09 -2.48 13.94
CA GLU A 96 0.42 -3.59 14.74
C GLU A 96 -0.07 -4.98 14.31
N GLU A 97 -0.91 -5.10 13.29
CA GLU A 97 -1.23 -6.39 12.73
C GLU A 97 0.01 -6.98 12.04
N VAL A 98 0.17 -8.28 12.20
CA VAL A 98 1.33 -9.03 11.68
C VAL A 98 0.83 -9.95 10.56
N TYR A 99 1.38 -9.77 9.35
CA TYR A 99 0.81 -10.46 8.19
C TYR A 99 1.82 -10.57 7.04
N TYR A 100 1.45 -11.38 6.04
CA TYR A 100 2.08 -11.33 4.73
C TYR A 100 1.02 -11.53 3.65
N TRP A 101 1.32 -11.02 2.46
CA TRP A 101 0.47 -11.19 1.29
C TRP A 101 0.93 -12.40 0.49
N ASP A 102 -0.01 -13.07 -0.19
CA ASP A 102 0.32 -14.11 -1.16
C ASP A 102 -0.74 -14.11 -2.25
N GLY A 103 -0.29 -14.25 -3.49
CA GLY A 103 -1.21 -14.34 -4.62
C GLY A 103 -0.66 -13.68 -5.87
N ASN A 104 -1.54 -13.54 -6.85
CA ASN A 104 -1.30 -12.79 -8.06
C ASN A 104 -2.36 -11.71 -8.10
N CYS A 105 -1.99 -10.47 -7.79
CA CYS A 105 -2.99 -9.42 -7.63
C CYS A 105 -2.36 -8.05 -7.75
N LYS A 106 -3.22 -7.08 -7.98
CA LYS A 106 -2.83 -5.67 -7.99
C LYS A 106 -3.69 -4.97 -6.94
N ILE A 107 -3.03 -4.26 -6.02
CA ILE A 107 -3.69 -3.69 -4.87
C ILE A 107 -3.34 -2.21 -4.75
N ILE A 108 -4.37 -1.39 -4.57
CA ILE A 108 -4.20 0.01 -4.21
C ILE A 108 -4.15 0.07 -2.69
N MET A 109 -3.11 0.68 -2.15
CA MET A 109 -2.90 0.79 -0.72
C MET A 109 -2.85 2.26 -0.30
N ILE A 110 -3.69 2.62 0.65
CA ILE A 110 -3.72 3.97 1.22
C ILE A 110 -3.43 3.83 2.71
N CYS A 111 -2.46 4.55 3.21
CA CYS A 111 -2.13 4.48 4.64
C CYS A 111 -2.13 5.83 5.32
N THR A 112 -2.44 5.81 6.59
CA THR A 112 -2.45 6.98 7.47
C THR A 112 -1.84 6.62 8.82
N PRO A 113 -0.88 7.41 9.34
CA PRO A 113 -0.19 8.51 8.67
C PRO A 113 0.60 8.00 7.45
N ALA A 114 1.22 8.93 6.72
CA ALA A 114 2.04 8.54 5.56
C ALA A 114 3.12 7.56 6.02
N TRP A 115 3.35 6.57 5.17
CA TRP A 115 4.31 5.50 5.49
C TRP A 115 5.72 6.05 5.62
N TYR A 116 6.46 5.56 6.61
CA TYR A 116 7.88 5.83 6.76
C TYR A 116 8.58 4.57 7.28
N LYS A 117 9.84 4.43 6.90
CA LYS A 117 10.56 3.18 7.07
C LYS A 117 10.65 2.72 8.53
N GLU A 118 10.87 3.63 9.44
CA GLU A 118 11.12 3.30 10.85
C GLU A 118 9.94 2.64 11.55
N GLN A 119 8.73 2.88 11.07
CA GLN A 119 7.54 2.28 11.68
C GLN A 119 7.21 0.90 11.10
N CYS A 120 7.86 0.51 10.02
CA CYS A 120 7.62 -0.79 9.40
C CYS A 120 8.67 -1.79 9.88
N LYS A 121 8.21 -2.94 10.34
CA LYS A 121 9.11 -3.99 10.86
C LYS A 121 8.90 -5.28 10.10
N LEU A 122 10.01 -5.95 9.82
CA LEU A 122 10.00 -7.30 9.29
C LEU A 122 10.28 -8.26 10.42
N LEU A 123 9.46 -9.29 10.53
CA LEU A 123 9.52 -10.27 11.62
C LEU A 123 9.77 -11.66 11.05
N GLU A 124 10.68 -12.40 11.66
CA GLU A 124 11.07 -13.73 11.18
C GLU A 124 10.33 -14.88 11.85
N ILE A 125 9.25 -14.61 12.48
CA ILE A 125 8.52 -15.61 13.26
C ILE A 125 7.76 -16.61 12.41
#